data_dd38ba0b14518411b486150b31fe00fb
#
_entry.id   dd38ba0b14518411b486150b31fe00fb
#
_cell.length_a   1.000
_cell.length_b   1.000
_cell.length_c   1.000
_cell.angle_alpha   90.00
_cell.angle_beta   90.00
_cell.angle_gamma   90.00
#
_symmetry.space_group_name_H-M   'P 1'
#
loop_
_entity.id
_entity.type
_entity.pdbx_description
1 polymer ?
#
loop_
_entity_poly.entity_id
_entity_poly.type
_entity_poly.pdbx_seq_one_letter_code
_entity_poly.pdbx_strand_id
1 'polypeptide(L)'
;MIATATSIPPQERLSFPSEGETIESDLYGRLPATRVAILVHGQNWDASGWRGVAPLFVARGVPALAVNLRGYAGSTGKTNRYRAGKPWTPVADLHAAKAALRARGVKEIALVGSSMGGSAVLASSFEGDIECVVAISAPVAAVPDDLSKKISGRKLFVFADRDRLRLMPNVLSCFAAAGAPKKLVAFGGSEHSRAMFTASYGDDALGEIVEFVCRRG
;
A
#
# COMPACT_ATOMS: atom_id res chain seq x y z
N MET A 1 -6.88 20.90 9.27
CA MET A 1 -7.68 19.79 9.83
C MET A 1 -8.30 19.05 8.66
N ILE A 2 -7.81 17.84 8.37
CA ILE A 2 -8.53 16.91 7.51
C ILE A 2 -9.64 16.36 8.41
N ALA A 3 -10.91 16.72 8.13
CA ALA A 3 -12.03 16.17 8.85
C ALA A 3 -11.86 14.66 8.89
N THR A 4 -11.95 14.04 10.07
CA THR A 4 -12.02 12.60 10.24
C THR A 4 -13.04 12.08 9.25
N ALA A 5 -12.60 11.45 8.18
CA ALA A 5 -13.49 11.00 7.13
C ALA A 5 -14.48 10.04 7.78
N THR A 6 -15.75 10.39 7.73
CA THR A 6 -16.84 9.51 8.12
C THR A 6 -16.59 8.18 7.42
N SER A 7 -16.54 7.08 8.18
CA SER A 7 -16.30 5.74 7.62
C SER A 7 -17.37 5.45 6.56
N ILE A 8 -16.98 5.58 5.30
CA ILE A 8 -17.87 5.31 4.17
C ILE A 8 -17.70 3.83 3.81
N PRO A 9 -18.79 3.05 3.69
CA PRO A 9 -18.68 1.66 3.26
C PRO A 9 -18.15 1.57 1.83
N PRO A 10 -17.51 0.46 1.45
CA PRO A 10 -17.11 0.23 0.06
C PRO A 10 -18.35 0.24 -0.84
N GLN A 11 -18.19 0.75 -2.05
CA GLN A 11 -19.30 0.83 -3.02
C GLN A 11 -19.50 -0.48 -3.76
N GLU A 12 -18.45 -1.28 -3.88
CA GLU A 12 -18.48 -2.56 -4.58
C GLU A 12 -17.44 -3.50 -3.96
N ARG A 13 -17.73 -4.80 -3.97
CA ARG A 13 -16.75 -5.84 -3.65
C ARG A 13 -16.30 -6.49 -4.96
N LEU A 14 -15.00 -6.51 -5.19
CA LEU A 14 -14.39 -7.17 -6.34
C LEU A 14 -13.68 -8.44 -5.90
N SER A 15 -13.80 -9.48 -6.73
CA SER A 15 -13.05 -10.72 -6.57
C SER A 15 -12.28 -11.03 -7.85
N PHE A 16 -11.07 -11.55 -7.71
CA PHE A 16 -10.22 -11.95 -8.83
C PHE A 16 -9.32 -13.13 -8.45
N PRO A 17 -8.93 -13.97 -9.44
CA PRO A 17 -8.06 -15.12 -9.17
C PRO A 17 -6.60 -14.71 -8.97
N SER A 18 -5.89 -15.41 -8.06
CA SER A 18 -4.45 -15.32 -7.83
C SER A 18 -3.89 -16.70 -7.51
N GLU A 19 -3.15 -17.30 -8.43
CA GLU A 19 -2.48 -18.61 -8.26
C GLU A 19 -3.39 -19.70 -7.69
N GLY A 20 -4.62 -19.82 -8.22
CA GLY A 20 -5.61 -20.80 -7.77
C GLY A 20 -6.46 -20.39 -6.58
N GLU A 21 -6.18 -19.25 -5.97
CA GLU A 21 -6.95 -18.68 -4.89
C GLU A 21 -7.87 -17.56 -5.39
N THR A 22 -8.88 -17.22 -4.60
CA THR A 22 -9.78 -16.09 -4.85
C THR A 22 -9.42 -14.95 -3.89
N ILE A 23 -9.10 -13.80 -4.43
CA ILE A 23 -8.78 -12.58 -3.68
C ILE A 23 -9.99 -11.66 -3.69
N GLU A 24 -10.51 -11.32 -2.51
CA GLU A 24 -11.55 -10.32 -2.33
C GLU A 24 -10.96 -8.94 -2.03
N SER A 25 -11.66 -7.91 -2.47
CA SER A 25 -11.25 -6.52 -2.30
C SER A 25 -12.45 -5.60 -2.19
N ASP A 26 -12.32 -4.55 -1.40
CA ASP A 26 -13.32 -3.49 -1.25
C ASP A 26 -12.98 -2.32 -2.16
N LEU A 27 -13.85 -1.99 -3.12
CA LEU A 27 -13.70 -0.83 -3.99
C LEU A 27 -14.41 0.40 -3.40
N TYR A 28 -13.69 1.48 -3.27
CA TYR A 28 -14.16 2.82 -2.92
C TYR A 28 -14.06 3.71 -4.15
N GLY A 29 -15.11 4.43 -4.47
CA GLY A 29 -15.22 5.15 -5.75
C GLY A 29 -15.72 4.24 -6.86
N ARG A 30 -15.66 4.69 -8.12
CA ARG A 30 -16.26 4.02 -9.28
C ARG A 30 -15.22 3.71 -10.34
N LEU A 31 -15.44 2.60 -11.06
CA LEU A 31 -14.78 2.27 -12.31
C LEU A 31 -15.77 2.47 -13.48
N PRO A 32 -15.30 2.78 -14.71
CA PRO A 32 -13.89 2.93 -15.07
C PRO A 32 -13.26 4.23 -14.54
N ALA A 33 -11.96 4.18 -14.28
CA ALA A 33 -11.15 5.33 -13.89
C ALA A 33 -9.76 5.20 -14.52
N THR A 34 -9.14 6.33 -14.85
CA THR A 34 -7.77 6.32 -15.41
C THR A 34 -6.76 5.87 -14.36
N ARG A 35 -6.92 6.33 -13.12
CA ARG A 35 -6.03 6.06 -11.98
C ARG A 35 -6.79 5.38 -10.85
N VAL A 36 -6.16 4.41 -10.18
CA VAL A 36 -6.67 3.74 -8.97
C VAL A 36 -5.53 3.56 -7.97
N ALA A 37 -5.82 3.76 -6.69
CA ALA A 37 -4.91 3.40 -5.59
C ALA A 37 -5.24 1.99 -5.08
N ILE A 38 -4.26 1.08 -5.07
CA ILE A 38 -4.37 -0.23 -4.41
C ILE A 38 -3.87 -0.06 -2.98
N LEU A 39 -4.73 -0.35 -1.99
CA LEU A 39 -4.43 -0.23 -0.57
C LEU A 39 -4.20 -1.61 0.03
N VAL A 40 -3.06 -1.81 0.70
CA VAL A 40 -2.61 -3.12 1.17
C VAL A 40 -2.36 -3.10 2.67
N HIS A 41 -3.08 -3.95 3.39
CA HIS A 41 -3.09 -4.00 4.84
C HIS A 41 -1.82 -4.63 5.44
N GLY A 42 -1.61 -4.40 6.75
CA GLY A 42 -0.58 -5.09 7.55
C GLY A 42 -1.02 -6.47 8.03
N GLN A 43 -0.12 -7.18 8.70
CA GLN A 43 -0.32 -8.59 9.09
C GLN A 43 -1.52 -8.82 10.03
N ASN A 44 -1.85 -7.87 10.90
CA ASN A 44 -2.83 -8.06 11.98
C ASN A 44 -4.19 -7.41 11.69
N TRP A 45 -4.50 -7.09 10.46
CA TRP A 45 -5.74 -6.48 10.03
C TRP A 45 -5.98 -6.77 8.55
N ASP A 46 -7.12 -6.38 8.00
CA ASP A 46 -7.58 -6.65 6.64
C ASP A 46 -8.01 -5.36 5.92
N ALA A 47 -8.61 -5.47 4.74
CA ALA A 47 -9.06 -4.32 3.95
C ALA A 47 -9.97 -3.37 4.72
N SER A 48 -10.72 -3.85 5.72
CA SER A 48 -11.61 -3.00 6.51
C SER A 48 -10.89 -1.90 7.30
N GLY A 49 -9.60 -2.09 7.59
CA GLY A 49 -8.77 -1.07 8.24
C GLY A 49 -8.53 0.18 7.38
N TRP A 50 -8.83 0.13 6.09
CA TRP A 50 -8.73 1.27 5.18
C TRP A 50 -10.02 2.10 5.08
N ARG A 51 -11.12 1.71 5.75
CA ARG A 51 -12.44 2.40 5.66
C ARG A 51 -12.39 3.88 5.98
N GLY A 52 -11.53 4.30 6.90
CA GLY A 52 -11.34 5.72 7.24
C GLY A 52 -10.38 6.46 6.31
N VAL A 53 -9.59 5.75 5.50
CA VAL A 53 -8.53 6.31 4.65
C VAL A 53 -8.92 6.31 3.18
N ALA A 54 -9.51 5.22 2.68
CA ALA A 54 -9.89 5.09 1.27
C ALA A 54 -10.78 6.25 0.76
N PRO A 55 -11.76 6.76 1.55
CA PRO A 55 -12.57 7.90 1.13
C PRO A 55 -11.76 9.18 0.89
N LEU A 56 -10.59 9.35 1.52
CA LEU A 56 -9.74 10.53 1.31
C LEU A 56 -9.17 10.57 -0.12
N PHE A 57 -8.82 9.42 -0.69
CA PHE A 57 -8.40 9.30 -2.09
C PHE A 57 -9.57 9.58 -3.04
N VAL A 58 -10.75 9.01 -2.73
CA VAL A 58 -11.96 9.21 -3.54
C VAL A 58 -12.35 10.70 -3.59
N ALA A 59 -12.26 11.41 -2.48
CA ALA A 59 -12.51 12.85 -2.40
C ALA A 59 -11.56 13.68 -3.27
N ARG A 60 -10.40 13.12 -3.65
CA ARG A 60 -9.42 13.71 -4.59
C ARG A 60 -9.56 13.14 -6.01
N GLY A 61 -10.64 12.42 -6.31
CA GLY A 61 -10.90 11.85 -7.63
C GLY A 61 -10.10 10.58 -7.97
N VAL A 62 -9.51 9.92 -7.00
CA VAL A 62 -8.77 8.66 -7.16
C VAL A 62 -9.52 7.53 -6.45
N PRO A 63 -10.23 6.64 -7.17
CA PRO A 63 -10.80 5.44 -6.56
C PRO A 63 -9.74 4.60 -5.87
N ALA A 64 -10.14 3.87 -4.83
CA ALA A 64 -9.24 3.04 -4.05
C ALA A 64 -9.74 1.61 -3.95
N LEU A 65 -8.88 0.63 -4.21
CA LEU A 65 -9.13 -0.79 -4.08
C LEU A 65 -8.37 -1.32 -2.84
N ALA A 66 -9.09 -1.56 -1.75
CA ALA A 66 -8.51 -2.16 -0.55
C ALA A 66 -8.52 -3.68 -0.69
N VAL A 67 -7.34 -4.28 -0.82
CA VAL A 67 -7.17 -5.71 -1.10
C VAL A 67 -7.07 -6.48 0.21
N ASN A 68 -7.86 -7.56 0.35
CA ASN A 68 -7.60 -8.60 1.32
C ASN A 68 -6.58 -9.57 0.73
N LEU A 69 -5.37 -9.61 1.25
CA LEU A 69 -4.39 -10.61 0.84
C LEU A 69 -4.94 -12.02 1.16
N ARG A 70 -4.46 -13.05 0.45
CA ARG A 70 -4.91 -14.44 0.69
C ARG A 70 -4.81 -14.83 2.14
N GLY A 71 -5.87 -15.50 2.66
CA GLY A 71 -5.99 -15.88 4.06
C GLY A 71 -6.48 -14.77 5.00
N TYR A 72 -6.91 -13.61 4.45
CA TYR A 72 -7.55 -12.53 5.21
C TYR A 72 -8.98 -12.30 4.72
N ALA A 73 -9.88 -12.04 5.67
CA ALA A 73 -11.31 -11.81 5.41
C ALA A 73 -11.89 -12.89 4.45
N GLY A 74 -12.51 -12.48 3.35
CA GLY A 74 -13.12 -13.40 2.37
C GLY A 74 -12.15 -13.97 1.33
N SER A 75 -10.86 -13.62 1.36
CA SER A 75 -9.87 -14.21 0.44
C SER A 75 -9.48 -15.62 0.87
N THR A 76 -9.41 -16.54 -0.10
CA THR A 76 -9.02 -17.93 0.16
C THR A 76 -7.51 -18.11 0.33
N GLY A 77 -7.07 -19.30 0.68
CA GLY A 77 -5.65 -19.65 0.80
C GLY A 77 -4.98 -19.19 2.08
N LYS A 78 -3.66 -19.08 2.06
CA LYS A 78 -2.85 -18.65 3.20
C LYS A 78 -1.68 -17.76 2.73
N THR A 79 -1.49 -16.63 3.38
CA THR A 79 -0.29 -15.81 3.21
C THR A 79 0.93 -16.54 3.76
N ASN A 80 1.97 -16.68 2.95
CA ASN A 80 3.26 -17.20 3.41
C ASN A 80 4.12 -16.10 4.03
N ARG A 81 5.10 -16.50 4.86
CA ARG A 81 6.12 -15.58 5.36
C ARG A 81 7.14 -15.30 4.25
N TYR A 82 7.61 -14.06 4.17
CA TYR A 82 8.71 -13.73 3.31
C TYR A 82 9.94 -14.59 3.61
N ARG A 83 10.55 -15.12 2.54
CA ARG A 83 11.86 -15.80 2.55
C ARG A 83 12.63 -15.38 1.31
N ALA A 84 13.87 -14.96 1.49
CA ALA A 84 14.73 -14.56 0.38
C ALA A 84 14.83 -15.66 -0.71
N GLY A 85 14.71 -15.26 -1.97
CA GLY A 85 14.76 -16.18 -3.11
C GLY A 85 13.56 -17.13 -3.27
N LYS A 86 12.47 -16.92 -2.52
CA LYS A 86 11.23 -17.70 -2.66
C LYS A 86 10.07 -16.80 -3.05
N PRO A 87 9.10 -17.31 -3.83
CA PRO A 87 7.86 -16.58 -4.11
C PRO A 87 7.16 -16.16 -2.83
N TRP A 88 6.67 -14.93 -2.82
CA TRP A 88 5.94 -14.37 -1.68
C TRP A 88 4.52 -14.04 -2.10
N THR A 89 3.57 -14.72 -1.49
CA THR A 89 2.16 -14.68 -1.90
C THR A 89 1.52 -13.29 -1.90
N PRO A 90 1.82 -12.35 -0.99
CA PRO A 90 1.33 -10.98 -1.10
C PRO A 90 1.72 -10.29 -2.41
N VAL A 91 2.89 -10.56 -2.97
CA VAL A 91 3.32 -10.01 -4.26
C VAL A 91 2.48 -10.57 -5.40
N ALA A 92 2.22 -11.88 -5.40
CA ALA A 92 1.36 -12.53 -6.40
C ALA A 92 -0.07 -11.97 -6.36
N ASP A 93 -0.64 -11.77 -5.16
CA ASP A 93 -1.96 -11.18 -4.99
C ASP A 93 -2.03 -9.74 -5.52
N LEU A 94 -0.96 -8.96 -5.36
CA LEU A 94 -0.87 -7.60 -5.91
C LEU A 94 -0.72 -7.59 -7.42
N HIS A 95 0.01 -8.54 -8.00
CA HIS A 95 0.07 -8.70 -9.46
C HIS A 95 -1.32 -9.03 -10.03
N ALA A 96 -2.06 -9.93 -9.35
CA ALA A 96 -3.44 -10.26 -9.73
C ALA A 96 -4.37 -9.03 -9.60
N ALA A 97 -4.25 -8.23 -8.54
CA ALA A 97 -5.02 -7.00 -8.37
C ALA A 97 -4.72 -5.98 -9.48
N LYS A 98 -3.43 -5.78 -9.81
CA LYS A 98 -3.02 -4.91 -10.93
C LYS A 98 -3.64 -5.40 -12.25
N ALA A 99 -3.53 -6.69 -12.54
CA ALA A 99 -4.10 -7.29 -13.76
C ALA A 99 -5.63 -7.11 -13.82
N ALA A 100 -6.34 -7.34 -12.71
CA ALA A 100 -7.79 -7.15 -12.63
C ALA A 100 -8.24 -5.70 -12.88
N LEU A 101 -7.47 -4.72 -12.41
CA LEU A 101 -7.71 -3.29 -12.69
C LEU A 101 -7.37 -2.93 -14.13
N ARG A 102 -6.26 -3.44 -14.69
CA ARG A 102 -5.88 -3.24 -16.10
C ARG A 102 -6.96 -3.76 -17.05
N ALA A 103 -7.52 -4.95 -16.77
CA ALA A 103 -8.64 -5.51 -17.55
C ALA A 103 -9.90 -4.64 -17.51
N ARG A 104 -10.04 -3.76 -16.53
CA ARG A 104 -11.12 -2.76 -16.40
C ARG A 104 -10.75 -1.38 -16.95
N GLY A 105 -9.65 -1.28 -17.71
CA GLY A 105 -9.22 -0.06 -18.38
C GLY A 105 -8.43 0.94 -17.53
N VAL A 106 -8.03 0.56 -16.29
CA VAL A 106 -7.18 1.41 -15.44
C VAL A 106 -5.77 1.51 -16.06
N LYS A 107 -5.29 2.74 -16.24
CA LYS A 107 -4.00 3.01 -16.88
C LYS A 107 -2.90 3.36 -15.88
N GLU A 108 -3.25 3.95 -14.76
CA GLU A 108 -2.32 4.42 -13.73
C GLU A 108 -2.64 3.74 -12.41
N ILE A 109 -1.68 3.06 -11.82
CA ILE A 109 -1.83 2.38 -10.54
C ILE A 109 -0.86 2.97 -9.53
N ALA A 110 -1.42 3.43 -8.41
CA ALA A 110 -0.67 3.78 -7.22
C ALA A 110 -0.76 2.62 -6.23
N LEU A 111 0.35 2.26 -5.60
CA LEU A 111 0.38 1.24 -4.55
C LEU A 111 0.60 1.89 -3.19
N VAL A 112 -0.26 1.61 -2.22
CA VAL A 112 -0.15 2.10 -0.85
C VAL A 112 -0.21 0.92 0.11
N GLY A 113 0.84 0.68 0.84
CA GLY A 113 0.89 -0.47 1.74
C GLY A 113 1.40 -0.11 3.13
N SER A 114 0.88 -0.82 4.13
CA SER A 114 1.25 -0.61 5.52
C SER A 114 1.85 -1.87 6.14
N SER A 115 2.96 -1.73 6.86
CA SER A 115 3.68 -2.85 7.50
C SER A 115 4.01 -3.96 6.48
N MET A 116 3.52 -5.17 6.66
CA MET A 116 3.66 -6.28 5.69
C MET A 116 3.22 -5.84 4.28
N GLY A 117 2.08 -5.15 4.18
CA GLY A 117 1.60 -4.59 2.92
C GLY A 117 2.55 -3.56 2.33
N GLY A 118 3.23 -2.76 3.18
CA GLY A 118 4.26 -1.82 2.75
C GLY A 118 5.45 -2.51 2.08
N SER A 119 5.91 -3.63 2.65
CA SER A 119 6.95 -4.45 2.02
C SER A 119 6.47 -5.09 0.71
N ALA A 120 5.21 -5.55 0.69
CA ALA A 120 4.63 -6.20 -0.49
C ALA A 120 4.48 -5.21 -1.66
N VAL A 121 4.04 -3.97 -1.42
CA VAL A 121 3.91 -2.96 -2.49
C VAL A 121 5.27 -2.57 -3.06
N LEU A 122 6.30 -2.46 -2.23
CA LEU A 122 7.66 -2.21 -2.71
C LEU A 122 8.14 -3.36 -3.61
N ALA A 123 8.00 -4.61 -3.16
CA ALA A 123 8.44 -5.78 -3.91
C ALA A 123 7.63 -5.99 -5.21
N SER A 124 6.32 -5.70 -5.21
CA SER A 124 5.46 -5.81 -6.40
C SER A 124 5.66 -4.69 -7.42
N SER A 125 6.45 -3.66 -7.08
CA SER A 125 6.72 -2.52 -7.95
C SER A 125 7.90 -2.70 -8.90
N PHE A 126 8.63 -3.82 -8.81
CA PHE A 126 9.85 -4.04 -9.61
C PHE A 126 9.61 -4.17 -11.12
N GLU A 127 8.37 -4.41 -11.53
CA GLU A 127 8.00 -4.59 -12.94
C GLU A 127 7.84 -3.29 -13.74
N GLY A 128 7.93 -2.14 -13.08
CA GLY A 128 7.91 -0.85 -13.76
C GLY A 128 6.54 -0.37 -14.26
N ASP A 129 5.46 -1.01 -13.85
CA ASP A 129 4.10 -0.81 -14.35
C ASP A 129 3.23 0.07 -13.44
N ILE A 130 3.81 0.75 -12.47
CA ILE A 130 3.12 1.59 -11.49
C ILE A 130 3.56 3.04 -11.55
N GLU A 131 2.68 3.95 -11.15
CA GLU A 131 2.96 5.39 -11.10
C GLU A 131 3.70 5.78 -9.82
N CYS A 132 3.23 5.30 -8.69
CA CYS A 132 3.89 5.56 -7.41
C CYS A 132 3.67 4.44 -6.40
N VAL A 133 4.56 4.37 -5.42
CA VAL A 133 4.47 3.46 -4.29
C VAL A 133 4.64 4.22 -2.97
N VAL A 134 3.78 3.92 -2.01
CA VAL A 134 3.83 4.45 -0.64
C VAL A 134 4.02 3.29 0.33
N ALA A 135 5.11 3.30 1.07
CA ALA A 135 5.44 2.31 2.07
C ALA A 135 5.33 2.91 3.48
N ILE A 136 4.33 2.48 4.25
CA ILE A 136 4.03 2.98 5.59
C ILE A 136 4.52 1.96 6.62
N SER A 137 5.43 2.36 7.51
CA SER A 137 6.02 1.48 8.54
C SER A 137 6.44 0.12 7.98
N ALA A 138 7.04 0.08 6.79
CA ALA A 138 7.37 -1.15 6.09
C ALA A 138 8.61 -1.81 6.66
N PRO A 139 8.54 -3.08 7.13
CA PRO A 139 9.73 -3.87 7.42
C PRO A 139 10.36 -4.31 6.10
N VAL A 140 11.31 -3.51 5.60
CA VAL A 140 11.89 -3.63 4.25
C VAL A 140 12.79 -4.87 4.04
N ALA A 141 12.79 -5.84 4.95
CA ALA A 141 13.55 -7.08 4.79
C ALA A 141 13.19 -7.87 3.50
N ALA A 142 11.98 -7.66 2.98
CA ALA A 142 11.55 -8.22 1.68
C ALA A 142 12.11 -7.45 0.47
N VAL A 143 12.84 -6.37 0.71
CA VAL A 143 13.41 -5.50 -0.31
C VAL A 143 14.86 -5.20 0.06
N PRO A 144 15.79 -6.17 -0.09
CA PRO A 144 17.21 -5.97 0.13
C PRO A 144 17.76 -4.81 -0.72
N ASP A 145 18.87 -4.24 -0.32
CA ASP A 145 19.45 -3.04 -0.94
C ASP A 145 19.71 -3.21 -2.45
N ASP A 146 20.10 -4.40 -2.90
CA ASP A 146 20.29 -4.72 -4.31
C ASP A 146 18.98 -4.69 -5.12
N LEU A 147 17.84 -5.04 -4.48
CA LEU A 147 16.51 -4.98 -5.07
C LEU A 147 15.86 -3.60 -4.92
N SER A 148 16.28 -2.79 -3.95
CA SER A 148 15.73 -1.45 -3.73
C SER A 148 15.88 -0.54 -4.95
N LYS A 149 16.92 -0.77 -5.76
CA LYS A 149 17.14 -0.07 -7.05
C LYS A 149 16.04 -0.35 -8.08
N LYS A 150 15.34 -1.48 -7.96
CA LYS A 150 14.28 -1.90 -8.88
C LYS A 150 12.90 -1.32 -8.53
N ILE A 151 12.77 -0.68 -7.38
CA ILE A 151 11.49 -0.05 -7.00
C ILE A 151 11.16 1.01 -8.04
N SER A 152 10.04 0.82 -8.74
CA SER A 152 9.61 1.70 -9.82
C SER A 152 8.68 2.82 -9.35
N GLY A 153 8.34 3.74 -10.24
CA GLY A 153 7.47 4.86 -9.96
C GLY A 153 8.07 5.88 -8.99
N ARG A 154 7.27 6.86 -8.59
CA ARG A 154 7.59 7.80 -7.49
C ARG A 154 7.47 7.05 -6.16
N LYS A 155 8.34 7.30 -5.21
CA LYS A 155 8.41 6.56 -3.94
C LYS A 155 8.21 7.47 -2.75
N LEU A 156 7.33 7.07 -1.83
CA LEU A 156 7.17 7.71 -0.53
C LEU A 156 7.35 6.67 0.58
N PHE A 157 8.27 6.95 1.48
CA PHE A 157 8.47 6.17 2.71
C PHE A 157 7.96 7.00 3.89
N VAL A 158 7.04 6.42 4.67
CA VAL A 158 6.44 7.08 5.84
C VAL A 158 6.59 6.17 7.06
N PHE A 159 7.11 6.70 8.16
CA PHE A 159 7.26 5.93 9.40
C PHE A 159 7.37 6.85 10.62
N ALA A 160 7.19 6.28 11.83
CA ALA A 160 7.50 6.97 13.07
C ALA A 160 8.98 6.73 13.43
N ASP A 161 9.71 7.76 13.87
CA ASP A 161 11.15 7.71 14.13
C ASP A 161 11.57 6.72 15.22
N ARG A 162 10.67 6.44 16.16
CA ARG A 162 10.81 5.45 17.23
C ARG A 162 9.85 4.27 17.07
N ASP A 163 9.46 3.94 15.83
CA ASP A 163 8.59 2.80 15.56
C ASP A 163 9.00 1.58 16.40
N ARG A 164 8.03 0.96 17.08
CA ARG A 164 8.24 -0.16 18.01
C ARG A 164 9.00 -1.34 17.40
N LEU A 165 8.99 -1.50 16.09
CA LEU A 165 9.76 -2.52 15.37
C LEU A 165 11.17 -2.05 14.99
N ARG A 166 11.57 -0.85 15.39
CA ARG A 166 12.90 -0.26 15.14
C ARG A 166 13.26 -0.27 13.65
N LEU A 167 12.32 0.13 12.81
CA LEU A 167 12.44 0.05 11.35
C LEU A 167 13.43 1.05 10.74
N MET A 168 13.72 2.16 11.43
CA MET A 168 14.43 3.30 10.88
C MET A 168 15.73 2.94 10.14
N PRO A 169 16.68 2.16 10.69
CA PRO A 169 17.92 1.87 9.99
C PRO A 169 17.69 1.18 8.63
N ASN A 170 16.80 0.18 8.61
CA ASN A 170 16.51 -0.57 7.39
C ASN A 170 15.74 0.27 6.35
N VAL A 171 14.80 1.11 6.81
CA VAL A 171 14.07 2.02 5.92
C VAL A 171 15.01 3.04 5.30
N LEU A 172 15.95 3.60 6.07
CA LEU A 172 16.94 4.54 5.57
C LEU A 172 17.88 3.88 4.54
N SER A 173 18.33 2.64 4.78
CA SER A 173 19.13 1.88 3.82
C SER A 173 18.38 1.66 2.51
N CYS A 174 17.16 1.14 2.58
CA CYS A 174 16.30 0.94 1.41
C CYS A 174 16.03 2.26 0.67
N PHE A 175 15.73 3.33 1.41
CA PHE A 175 15.54 4.65 0.82
C PHE A 175 16.80 5.16 0.13
N ALA A 176 17.98 5.02 0.75
CA ALA A 176 19.24 5.44 0.15
C ALA A 176 19.50 4.72 -1.18
N ALA A 177 19.27 3.40 -1.22
CA ALA A 177 19.49 2.56 -2.40
C ALA A 177 18.43 2.77 -3.51
N ALA A 178 17.20 3.14 -3.17
CA ALA A 178 16.13 3.37 -4.15
C ALA A 178 16.44 4.53 -5.09
N GLY A 179 16.11 4.38 -6.37
CA GLY A 179 16.26 5.44 -7.38
C GLY A 179 15.30 6.61 -7.17
N ALA A 180 15.63 7.79 -7.71
CA ALA A 180 14.73 8.94 -7.75
C ALA A 180 13.55 8.71 -8.74
N PRO A 181 12.41 9.42 -8.61
CA PRO A 181 12.08 10.35 -7.53
C PRO A 181 11.64 9.62 -6.27
N LYS A 182 12.08 10.11 -5.12
CA LYS A 182 11.77 9.52 -3.82
C LYS A 182 11.64 10.58 -2.73
N LYS A 183 10.75 10.35 -1.75
CA LYS A 183 10.53 11.19 -0.56
C LYS A 183 10.52 10.31 0.68
N LEU A 184 11.06 10.81 1.78
CA LEU A 184 11.01 10.17 3.09
C LEU A 184 10.38 11.14 4.07
N VAL A 185 9.41 10.65 4.85
CA VAL A 185 8.75 11.41 5.91
C VAL A 185 8.80 10.59 7.19
N ALA A 186 9.43 11.15 8.20
CA ALA A 186 9.49 10.58 9.54
C ALA A 186 8.73 11.48 10.51
N PHE A 187 7.81 10.89 11.27
CA PHE A 187 7.06 11.57 12.33
C PHE A 187 7.65 11.21 13.69
N GLY A 188 7.66 12.19 14.62
CA GLY A 188 8.11 11.94 15.99
C GLY A 188 7.10 11.08 16.75
N GLY A 189 7.38 9.80 16.95
CA GLY A 189 6.47 8.88 17.64
C GLY A 189 6.96 7.43 17.62
N SER A 190 6.16 6.54 18.22
CA SER A 190 6.46 5.11 18.30
C SER A 190 5.41 4.23 17.59
N GLU A 191 4.43 4.83 16.99
CA GLU A 191 3.28 4.17 16.38
C GLU A 191 3.71 3.40 15.16
N HIS A 192 3.17 2.18 15.02
CA HIS A 192 3.42 1.31 13.89
C HIS A 192 2.18 1.15 13.01
N SER A 193 2.35 1.24 11.69
CA SER A 193 1.30 0.89 10.74
C SER A 193 0.07 1.83 10.89
N ARG A 194 -1.15 1.28 10.89
CA ARG A 194 -2.39 2.06 11.01
C ARG A 194 -2.51 2.87 12.31
N ALA A 195 -1.77 2.51 13.36
CA ALA A 195 -1.78 3.31 14.59
C ALA A 195 -1.23 4.73 14.36
N MET A 196 -0.43 4.95 13.33
CA MET A 196 0.02 6.28 12.92
C MET A 196 -1.15 7.18 12.53
N PHE A 197 -2.24 6.63 11.96
CA PHE A 197 -3.38 7.42 11.48
C PHE A 197 -4.24 8.01 12.61
N THR A 198 -4.08 7.50 13.83
CA THR A 198 -4.79 8.00 15.03
C THR A 198 -3.85 8.68 16.03
N ALA A 199 -2.57 8.82 15.70
CA ALA A 199 -1.60 9.58 16.48
C ALA A 199 -1.86 11.08 16.38
N SER A 200 -1.19 11.87 17.21
CA SER A 200 -1.31 13.34 17.17
C SER A 200 -0.90 13.96 15.83
N TYR A 201 -0.05 13.27 15.07
CA TYR A 201 0.38 13.62 13.71
C TYR A 201 -0.39 12.88 12.62
N GLY A 202 -1.47 12.15 12.95
CA GLY A 202 -2.18 11.27 12.03
C GLY A 202 -2.76 11.99 10.81
N ASP A 203 -3.35 13.17 11.03
CA ASP A 203 -3.87 14.00 9.92
C ASP A 203 -2.75 14.43 8.96
N ASP A 204 -1.58 14.81 9.48
CA ASP A 204 -0.44 15.20 8.66
C ASP A 204 0.10 13.99 7.87
N ALA A 205 0.19 12.82 8.51
CA ALA A 205 0.62 11.59 7.86
C ALA A 205 -0.33 11.18 6.72
N LEU A 206 -1.63 11.23 6.96
CA LEU A 206 -2.64 10.97 5.94
C LEU A 206 -2.62 12.01 4.82
N GLY A 207 -2.42 13.29 5.17
CA GLY A 207 -2.26 14.38 4.21
C GLY A 207 -1.10 14.13 3.26
N GLU A 208 0.07 13.80 3.79
CA GLU A 208 1.27 13.47 2.99
C GLU A 208 1.04 12.30 2.04
N ILE A 209 0.40 11.22 2.52
CA ILE A 209 0.12 10.02 1.73
C ILE A 209 -0.86 10.33 0.59
N VAL A 210 -1.99 10.98 0.93
CA VAL A 210 -3.05 11.27 -0.04
C VAL A 210 -2.56 12.27 -1.09
N GLU A 211 -1.88 13.34 -0.67
CA GLU A 211 -1.31 14.32 -1.59
C GLU A 211 -0.30 13.66 -2.54
N PHE A 212 0.61 12.84 -2.01
CA PHE A 212 1.61 12.17 -2.83
C PHE A 212 0.98 11.27 -3.91
N VAL A 213 -0.06 10.50 -3.57
CA VAL A 213 -0.77 9.62 -4.51
C VAL A 213 -1.60 10.41 -5.51
N CYS A 214 -2.30 11.47 -5.07
CA CYS A 214 -3.21 12.22 -5.93
C CYS A 214 -2.51 13.27 -6.81
N ARG A 215 -1.28 13.64 -6.50
CA ARG A 215 -0.48 14.56 -7.32
C ARG A 215 -0.16 13.91 -8.66
N ARG A 216 -0.46 14.62 -9.73
CA ARG A 216 0.06 14.25 -11.07
C ARG A 216 1.52 14.66 -11.17
N GLY A 217 2.36 13.79 -11.68
CA GLY A 217 3.76 14.07 -11.97
C GLY A 217 3.92 15.07 -13.09
#